data_09abedc5391329d4e56410840e03daf3
#
_entry.id   09abedc5391329d4e56410840e03daf3
#
_cell.length_a   1.000
_cell.length_b   1.000
_cell.length_c   1.000
_cell.angle_alpha   90.00
_cell.angle_beta   90.00
_cell.angle_gamma   90.00
#
_symmetry.space_group_name_H-M   'P 1'
#
loop_
_entity.id
_entity.type
_entity.pdbx_description
1 polymer ?
#
loop_
_entity_poly.entity_id
_entity_poly.type
_entity_poly.pdbx_seq_one_letter_code
_entity_poly.pdbx_strand_id
1 'polypeptide(L)'
;MPPSSLRDNQLRYRPEEIIAGSGAKQLIFNAFLATLDAGQQVIIPAPYWVSYPDMVSLADGEPVIVPCDEQHGWKLTPEQLAAALTPSTRWLILNSPGNPTGAIYSERELRALADVLADYRRCW
;
A
#
# COMPACT_ATOMS: atom_id res chain seq x y z
N MET A 1 3.70 7.15 27.50
CA MET A 1 4.63 6.85 26.40
C MET A 1 4.00 7.29 25.08
N PRO A 2 4.66 8.07 24.24
CA PRO A 2 4.08 8.46 22.96
C PRO A 2 3.92 7.22 22.04
N PRO A 3 2.92 7.21 21.15
CA PRO A 3 2.79 6.17 20.14
C PRO A 3 4.06 6.05 19.28
N SER A 4 4.36 4.87 18.80
CA SER A 4 5.53 4.63 17.93
C SER A 4 5.50 5.53 16.68
N SER A 5 4.33 5.75 16.10
CA SER A 5 4.16 6.64 14.94
C SER A 5 4.60 8.07 15.23
N LEU A 6 4.34 8.58 16.42
CA LEU A 6 4.80 9.92 16.80
C LEU A 6 6.32 9.96 16.98
N ARG A 7 6.88 8.92 17.59
CA ARG A 7 8.32 8.83 17.85
C ARG A 7 9.12 8.59 16.57
N ASP A 8 8.66 7.65 15.73
CA ASP A 8 9.45 7.17 14.61
C ASP A 8 9.16 7.93 13.30
N ASN A 9 7.93 8.44 13.13
CA ASN A 9 7.49 9.09 11.89
C ASN A 9 7.00 10.53 12.09
N GLN A 10 7.04 11.06 13.31
CA GLN A 10 6.58 12.41 13.66
C GLN A 10 5.11 12.66 13.29
N LEU A 11 4.29 11.61 13.29
CA LEU A 11 2.87 11.67 12.99
C LEU A 11 2.06 11.78 14.28
N ARG A 12 1.00 12.59 14.25
CA ARG A 12 0.08 12.75 15.36
C ARG A 12 -1.31 12.31 14.95
N TYR A 13 -1.88 11.40 15.73
CA TYR A 13 -3.24 10.89 15.53
C TYR A 13 -4.04 11.01 16.82
N ARG A 14 -5.32 11.30 16.69
CA ARG A 14 -6.25 11.24 17.81
C ARG A 14 -6.60 9.77 18.06
N PRO A 15 -7.00 9.40 19.30
CA PRO A 15 -7.39 8.02 19.60
C PRO A 15 -8.46 7.46 18.66
N GLU A 16 -9.39 8.31 18.20
CA GLU A 16 -10.48 7.91 17.29
C GLU A 16 -9.98 7.54 15.87
N GLU A 17 -8.77 7.94 15.55
CA GLU A 17 -8.14 7.66 14.25
C GLU A 17 -7.28 6.39 14.28
N ILE A 18 -7.28 5.66 15.40
CA ILE A 18 -6.45 4.47 15.62
C ILE A 18 -7.33 3.25 15.84
N ILE A 19 -7.03 2.18 15.11
CA ILE A 19 -7.64 0.87 15.29
C ILE A 19 -6.55 -0.12 15.73
N ALA A 20 -6.82 -0.87 16.79
CA ALA A 20 -5.95 -1.95 17.24
C ALA A 20 -6.61 -3.31 16.95
N GLY A 21 -5.80 -4.30 16.63
CA GLY A 21 -6.29 -5.65 16.34
C GLY A 21 -5.25 -6.72 16.63
N SER A 22 -5.61 -7.98 16.41
CA SER A 22 -4.79 -9.14 16.74
C SER A 22 -3.70 -9.43 15.71
N GLY A 23 -3.19 -8.43 15.04
CA GLY A 23 -2.10 -8.53 14.07
C GLY A 23 -2.40 -7.77 12.77
N ALA A 24 -1.35 -7.48 12.00
CA ALA A 24 -1.44 -6.69 10.78
C ALA A 24 -2.33 -7.35 9.72
N LYS A 25 -2.26 -8.69 9.60
CA LYS A 25 -3.07 -9.44 8.62
C LYS A 25 -4.56 -9.21 8.82
N GLN A 26 -5.03 -9.31 10.06
CA GLN A 26 -6.44 -9.08 10.40
C GLN A 26 -6.86 -7.64 10.08
N LEU A 27 -6.03 -6.67 10.47
CA LEU A 27 -6.33 -5.25 10.26
C LEU A 27 -6.41 -4.90 8.77
N ILE A 28 -5.48 -5.41 7.97
CA ILE A 28 -5.45 -5.19 6.52
C ILE A 28 -6.68 -5.82 5.87
N PHE A 29 -7.00 -7.06 6.22
CA PHE A 29 -8.16 -7.77 5.68
C PHE A 29 -9.47 -7.05 6.03
N ASN A 30 -9.63 -6.61 7.28
CA ASN A 30 -10.79 -5.85 7.71
C ASN A 30 -10.92 -4.51 6.96
N ALA A 31 -9.80 -3.83 6.70
CA ALA A 31 -9.80 -2.61 5.92
C ALA A 31 -10.28 -2.86 4.47
N PHE A 32 -9.85 -3.95 3.85
CA PHE A 32 -10.33 -4.31 2.52
C PHE A 32 -11.83 -4.65 2.53
N LEU A 33 -12.29 -5.44 3.49
CA LEU A 33 -13.72 -5.78 3.61
C LEU A 33 -14.59 -4.53 3.77
N ALA A 34 -14.10 -3.53 4.50
CA ALA A 34 -14.83 -2.30 4.76
C ALA A 34 -14.83 -1.32 3.58
N THR A 35 -13.85 -1.37 2.70
CA THR A 35 -13.60 -0.31 1.71
C THR A 35 -13.60 -0.76 0.26
N LEU A 36 -13.40 -2.05 -0.03
CA LEU A 36 -13.40 -2.57 -1.40
C LEU A 36 -14.80 -2.96 -1.83
N ASP A 37 -15.21 -2.44 -2.99
CA ASP A 37 -16.35 -2.93 -3.73
C ASP A 37 -15.89 -3.97 -4.75
N ALA A 38 -16.79 -4.81 -5.23
CA ALA A 38 -16.48 -5.86 -6.19
C ALA A 38 -15.81 -5.28 -7.45
N GLY A 39 -14.67 -5.87 -7.83
CA GLY A 39 -13.91 -5.45 -9.00
C GLY A 39 -12.98 -4.26 -8.79
N GLN A 40 -12.98 -3.64 -7.62
CA GLN A 40 -12.00 -2.60 -7.31
C GLN A 40 -10.60 -3.19 -7.15
N GLN A 41 -9.60 -2.43 -7.57
CA GLN A 41 -8.23 -2.91 -7.70
C GLN A 41 -7.36 -2.47 -6.54
N VAL A 42 -6.44 -3.38 -6.17
CA VAL A 42 -5.39 -3.13 -5.19
C VAL A 42 -4.05 -3.38 -5.86
N ILE A 43 -3.22 -2.35 -5.95
CA ILE A 43 -1.88 -2.46 -6.54
C ILE A 43 -0.94 -3.06 -5.49
N ILE A 44 -0.26 -4.14 -5.88
CA ILE A 44 0.66 -4.88 -5.01
C ILE A 44 2.01 -4.99 -5.71
N PRO A 45 3.01 -4.20 -5.30
CA PRO A 45 4.37 -4.36 -5.83
C PRO A 45 4.95 -5.72 -5.47
N ALA A 46 5.52 -6.40 -6.43
CA ALA A 46 6.19 -7.70 -6.24
C ALA A 46 7.71 -7.52 -6.19
N PRO A 47 8.45 -8.30 -5.39
CA PRO A 47 7.99 -9.38 -4.51
C PRO A 47 7.18 -8.85 -3.31
N TYR A 48 6.21 -9.62 -2.88
CA TYR A 48 5.29 -9.25 -1.81
C TYR A 48 5.11 -10.39 -0.79
N TRP A 49 4.54 -10.06 0.36
CA TRP A 49 4.11 -11.08 1.31
C TRP A 49 2.93 -11.87 0.72
N VAL A 50 3.06 -13.19 0.72
CA VAL A 50 2.16 -14.12 0.00
C VAL A 50 0.67 -13.96 0.33
N SER A 51 0.33 -13.40 1.48
CA SER A 51 -1.06 -13.23 1.90
C SER A 51 -1.79 -12.08 1.24
N TYR A 52 -1.10 -11.11 0.64
CA TYR A 52 -1.76 -9.91 0.11
C TYR A 52 -2.77 -10.20 -1.01
N PRO A 53 -2.42 -10.95 -2.07
CA PRO A 53 -3.40 -11.20 -3.12
C PRO A 53 -4.61 -11.99 -2.65
N ASP A 54 -4.40 -12.94 -1.74
CA ASP A 54 -5.48 -13.77 -1.19
C ASP A 54 -6.48 -12.92 -0.40
N MET A 55 -5.99 -12.00 0.42
CA MET A 55 -6.85 -11.09 1.17
C MET A 55 -7.66 -10.18 0.26
N VAL A 56 -7.07 -9.67 -0.81
CA VAL A 56 -7.77 -8.84 -1.79
C VAL A 56 -8.87 -9.64 -2.48
N SER A 57 -8.56 -10.84 -2.93
CA SER A 57 -9.53 -11.71 -3.62
C SER A 57 -10.68 -12.12 -2.72
N LEU A 58 -10.40 -12.44 -1.45
CA LEU A 58 -11.44 -12.77 -0.47
C LEU A 58 -12.37 -11.60 -0.14
N ALA A 59 -11.90 -10.38 -0.35
CA ALA A 59 -12.69 -9.15 -0.17
C ALA A 59 -13.39 -8.72 -1.48
N ASP A 60 -13.47 -9.58 -2.49
CA ASP A 60 -14.03 -9.35 -3.82
C ASP A 60 -13.27 -8.28 -4.63
N GLY A 61 -12.07 -7.91 -4.23
CA GLY A 61 -11.18 -7.03 -4.97
C GLY A 61 -10.38 -7.77 -6.04
N GLU A 62 -9.71 -7.01 -6.88
CA GLU A 62 -8.82 -7.52 -7.92
C GLU A 62 -7.37 -7.14 -7.58
N PRO A 63 -6.48 -8.12 -7.30
CA PRO A 63 -5.08 -7.81 -7.08
C PRO A 63 -4.39 -7.48 -8.40
N VAL A 64 -3.68 -6.35 -8.43
CA VAL A 64 -2.88 -5.91 -9.58
C VAL A 64 -1.42 -6.00 -9.18
N ILE A 65 -0.73 -7.02 -9.66
CA ILE A 65 0.67 -7.27 -9.32
C ILE A 65 1.56 -6.46 -10.25
N VAL A 66 2.43 -5.63 -9.66
CA VAL A 66 3.41 -4.83 -10.41
C VAL A 66 4.80 -5.38 -10.12
N PRO A 67 5.45 -6.06 -11.08
CA PRO A 67 6.80 -6.58 -10.88
C PRO A 67 7.80 -5.45 -10.68
N CYS A 68 8.55 -5.52 -9.58
CA CYS A 68 9.67 -4.62 -9.32
C CYS A 68 10.98 -5.37 -9.55
N ASP A 69 11.97 -4.72 -10.14
CA ASP A 69 13.20 -5.36 -10.55
C ASP A 69 14.38 -4.98 -9.65
N GLU A 70 15.46 -5.75 -9.79
CA GLU A 70 16.71 -5.53 -9.06
C GLU A 70 17.35 -4.19 -9.39
N GLN A 71 17.22 -3.71 -10.63
CA GLN A 71 17.81 -2.43 -11.08
C GLN A 71 17.22 -1.25 -10.31
N HIS A 72 15.97 -1.38 -9.83
CA HIS A 72 15.29 -0.38 -9.03
C HIS A 72 15.24 -0.76 -7.54
N GLY A 73 16.10 -1.67 -7.11
CA GLY A 73 16.19 -2.10 -5.71
C GLY A 73 14.94 -2.80 -5.20
N TRP A 74 14.22 -3.51 -6.06
CA TRP A 74 12.96 -4.19 -5.73
C TRP A 74 11.85 -3.23 -5.25
N LYS A 75 11.90 -1.97 -5.71
CA LYS A 75 10.94 -0.93 -5.33
C LYS A 75 10.09 -0.49 -6.51
N LEU A 76 8.85 -0.13 -6.22
CA LEU A 76 7.94 0.44 -7.19
C LEU A 76 8.44 1.82 -7.66
N THR A 77 8.47 2.04 -8.97
CA THR A 77 8.82 3.34 -9.54
C THR A 77 7.56 4.19 -9.78
N PRO A 78 7.68 5.53 -9.82
CA PRO A 78 6.55 6.39 -10.15
C PRO A 78 5.92 6.07 -11.52
N GLU A 79 6.74 5.71 -12.49
CA GLU A 79 6.29 5.35 -13.85
C GLU A 79 5.47 4.06 -13.84
N GLN A 80 5.91 3.05 -13.09
CA GLN A 80 5.17 1.79 -12.92
C GLN A 80 3.82 2.03 -12.22
N LEU A 81 3.81 2.86 -11.19
CA LEU A 81 2.59 3.21 -10.48
C LEU A 81 1.61 3.92 -11.40
N ALA A 82 2.07 4.92 -12.14
CA ALA A 82 1.22 5.66 -13.08
C ALA A 82 0.61 4.74 -14.14
N ALA A 83 1.38 3.77 -14.65
CA ALA A 83 0.91 2.81 -15.63
C ALA A 83 -0.11 1.81 -15.06
N ALA A 84 -0.04 1.50 -13.76
CA ALA A 84 -0.93 0.54 -13.10
C ALA A 84 -2.25 1.15 -12.63
N LEU A 85 -2.31 2.46 -12.42
CA LEU A 85 -3.51 3.16 -11.96
C LEU A 85 -4.62 3.15 -13.00
N THR A 86 -5.84 2.80 -12.57
CA THR A 86 -7.07 2.82 -13.38
C THR A 86 -8.19 3.49 -12.58
N PRO A 87 -9.34 3.81 -13.18
CA PRO A 87 -10.49 4.34 -12.43
C PRO A 87 -10.98 3.40 -11.32
N SER A 88 -10.67 2.11 -11.42
CA SER A 88 -11.05 1.10 -10.43
C SER A 88 -10.03 0.92 -9.30
N THR A 89 -8.89 1.58 -9.35
CA THR A 89 -7.85 1.47 -8.31
C THR A 89 -8.30 2.11 -7.01
N ARG A 90 -8.33 1.33 -5.95
CA ARG A 90 -8.74 1.76 -4.61
C ARG A 90 -7.61 1.82 -3.62
N TRP A 91 -6.66 0.87 -3.69
CA TRP A 91 -5.58 0.72 -2.74
C TRP A 91 -4.23 0.53 -3.44
N LEU A 92 -3.19 1.03 -2.80
CA LEU A 92 -1.80 0.68 -3.06
C LEU A 92 -1.20 0.15 -1.75
N ILE A 93 -0.63 -1.04 -1.79
CA ILE A 93 0.11 -1.59 -0.65
C ILE A 93 1.57 -1.22 -0.79
N LEU A 94 2.11 -0.50 0.18
CA LEU A 94 3.54 -0.24 0.31
C LEU A 94 4.01 -0.80 1.65
N ASN A 95 5.10 -1.55 1.61
CA ASN A 95 5.73 -2.11 2.78
C ASN A 95 7.21 -1.73 2.81
N SER A 96 7.63 -1.00 3.83
CA SER A 96 9.02 -0.55 3.97
C SER A 96 9.45 -0.61 5.45
N PRO A 97 10.45 -1.42 5.82
CA PRO A 97 11.18 -2.37 4.98
C PRO A 97 10.28 -3.45 4.38
N GLY A 98 10.56 -3.83 3.12
CA GLY A 98 9.75 -4.79 2.41
C GLY A 98 9.89 -6.23 2.93
N ASN A 99 8.83 -7.01 2.80
CA ASN A 99 8.85 -8.45 3.03
C ASN A 99 8.52 -9.16 1.72
N PRO A 100 9.41 -9.98 1.12
CA PRO A 100 10.61 -10.58 1.73
C PRO A 100 11.95 -9.87 1.43
N THR A 101 11.99 -8.82 0.61
CA THR A 101 13.24 -8.27 0.09
C THR A 101 14.06 -7.46 1.10
N GLY A 102 13.42 -6.90 2.13
CA GLY A 102 14.04 -5.93 3.02
C GLY A 102 14.27 -4.54 2.41
N ALA A 103 13.78 -4.30 1.20
CA ALA A 103 13.94 -3.02 0.50
C ALA A 103 13.31 -1.87 1.28
N ILE A 104 14.00 -0.73 1.34
CA ILE A 104 13.56 0.45 2.08
C ILE A 104 13.36 1.60 1.09
N TYR A 105 12.17 2.21 1.12
CA TYR A 105 11.89 3.43 0.38
C TYR A 105 12.47 4.63 1.11
N SER A 106 13.19 5.50 0.39
CA SER A 106 13.61 6.79 0.89
C SER A 106 12.42 7.78 0.94
N GLU A 107 12.59 8.86 1.69
CA GLU A 107 11.58 9.94 1.70
C GLU A 107 11.34 10.49 0.29
N ARG A 108 12.40 10.67 -0.49
CA ARG A 108 12.32 11.15 -1.88
C ARG A 108 11.52 10.19 -2.76
N GLU A 109 11.75 8.89 -2.62
CA GLU A 109 11.02 7.86 -3.37
C GLU A 109 9.53 7.83 -2.99
N LEU A 110 9.22 7.88 -1.70
CA LEU A 110 7.83 7.95 -1.23
C LEU A 110 7.13 9.22 -1.70
N ARG A 111 7.83 10.34 -1.69
CA ARG A 111 7.28 11.62 -2.16
C ARG A 111 6.94 11.56 -3.66
N ALA A 112 7.81 10.97 -4.47
CA ALA A 112 7.54 10.80 -5.89
C ALA A 112 6.31 9.93 -6.16
N LEU A 113 6.12 8.85 -5.40
CA LEU A 113 4.91 8.03 -5.49
C LEU A 113 3.66 8.80 -5.03
N ALA A 114 3.78 9.58 -3.95
CA ALA A 114 2.68 10.41 -3.46
C ALA A 114 2.24 11.46 -4.49
N ASP A 115 3.16 12.04 -5.23
CA ASP A 115 2.85 12.99 -6.31
C ASP A 115 2.03 12.32 -7.42
N VAL A 116 2.36 11.10 -7.80
CA VAL A 116 1.58 10.32 -8.77
C VAL A 116 0.15 10.08 -8.25
N LEU A 117 0.00 9.71 -6.99
CA LEU A 117 -1.31 9.50 -6.38
C LEU A 117 -2.13 10.79 -6.28
N ALA A 118 -1.48 11.93 -6.03
CA ALA A 118 -2.15 13.23 -6.00
C ALA A 118 -2.71 13.60 -7.39
N ASP A 119 -1.95 13.35 -8.44
CA ASP A 119 -2.40 13.57 -9.82
C ASP A 119 -3.54 12.62 -10.20
N TYR A 120 -3.48 11.36 -9.79
CA TYR A 120 -4.55 10.39 -9.96
C TYR A 120 -5.88 10.88 -9.37
N ARG A 121 -5.85 11.44 -8.16
CA ARG A 121 -7.06 11.97 -7.49
C ARG A 121 -7.70 13.14 -8.23
N ARG A 122 -6.93 13.89 -9.02
CA ARG A 122 -7.45 14.99 -9.82
C ARG A 122 -8.12 14.51 -11.10
N CYS A 123 -7.74 13.33 -11.59
CA CYS A 123 -8.25 12.79 -12.85
C CYS A 123 -9.53 11.96 -12.66
N TRP A 124 -9.76 11.46 -11.46
CA TRP A 124 -10.85 10.52 -11.12
C TRP A 124 -11.64 10.99 -9.89
#